data_8c3d27d5223204828fc743e4eb481fb3
#
_entry.id   8c3d27d5223204828fc743e4eb481fb3
#
_cell.length_a   1.000
_cell.length_b   1.000
_cell.length_c   1.000
_cell.angle_alpha   90.00
_cell.angle_beta   90.00
_cell.angle_gamma   90.00
#
_symmetry.space_group_name_H-M   'P 1'
#
loop_
_entity.id
_entity.type
_entity.pdbx_description
1 polymer ?
#
loop_
_entity_poly.entity_id
_entity_poly.type
_entity_poly.pdbx_seq_one_letter_code
_entity_poly.pdbx_strand_id
1 'polypeptide(L)'
;LSWDEAYSVVDDYYTRKKEMIPDETELDYLSFYVDLPILLMHFLSHTTLSEAEKDRRNLTYRSMVIHFLSTRHYRLHTYSQYDGMRMACFHPIVLDTFHHPVEKTNFILDLIVSSHLATLTHSVMVSYLAEALLKYIFDDKPELLICPALGSTVSEIQKNRTHIIDFAVQGSMLHDIGKNGIVPIINTQHRRLTDYEFDLIRMHPETGAKDLASVPDFACYADIAHGHHRTYDGTGGYPDDFDILHSPCRPVIDLVHICDCLDAATDYLSRNYHNAKDFDTVLSELADGRGTQYNPNIIDLILDHPDLQKELASLIGPNRENIYYDVYRTFANKQK
;
A
#
# COMPACT_ATOMS: atom_id res chain seq x y z
N LEU A 1 -4.14 -17.81 -36.36
CA LEU A 1 -3.10 -16.80 -36.11
C LEU A 1 -2.12 -17.33 -35.09
N SER A 2 -0.81 -17.18 -35.34
CA SER A 2 0.21 -17.36 -34.32
C SER A 2 0.13 -16.22 -33.28
N TRP A 3 0.80 -16.39 -32.13
CA TRP A 3 0.86 -15.33 -31.13
C TRP A 3 1.55 -14.06 -31.66
N ASP A 4 2.60 -14.22 -32.49
CA ASP A 4 3.27 -13.10 -33.14
C ASP A 4 2.35 -12.33 -34.10
N GLU A 5 1.54 -13.04 -34.89
CA GLU A 5 0.55 -12.41 -35.78
C GLU A 5 -0.56 -11.71 -34.99
N ALA A 6 -1.10 -12.36 -33.95
CA ALA A 6 -2.13 -11.78 -33.10
C ALA A 6 -1.62 -10.51 -32.38
N TYR A 7 -0.41 -10.59 -31.81
CA TYR A 7 0.24 -9.44 -31.20
C TYR A 7 0.42 -8.30 -32.19
N SER A 8 0.97 -8.59 -33.39
CA SER A 8 1.22 -7.57 -34.42
C SER A 8 -0.05 -6.83 -34.85
N VAL A 9 -1.17 -7.54 -35.01
CA VAL A 9 -2.45 -6.92 -35.37
C VAL A 9 -2.96 -5.97 -34.26
N VAL A 10 -2.87 -6.36 -33.01
CA VAL A 10 -3.36 -5.54 -31.88
C VAL A 10 -2.41 -4.35 -31.63
N ASP A 11 -1.10 -4.55 -31.73
CA ASP A 11 -0.10 -3.49 -31.58
C ASP A 11 -0.21 -2.43 -32.71
N ASP A 12 -0.46 -2.86 -33.94
CA ASP A 12 -0.71 -1.97 -35.07
C ASP A 12 -2.01 -1.16 -34.89
N TYR A 13 -3.07 -1.79 -34.39
CA TYR A 13 -4.31 -1.11 -34.03
C TYR A 13 -4.08 -0.08 -32.93
N TYR A 14 -3.39 -0.48 -31.86
CA TYR A 14 -3.08 0.39 -30.72
C TYR A 14 -2.26 1.61 -31.15
N THR A 15 -1.23 1.41 -31.97
CA THR A 15 -0.37 2.48 -32.48
C THR A 15 -1.16 3.48 -33.30
N ARG A 16 -2.03 3.01 -34.19
CA ARG A 16 -2.90 3.89 -35.02
C ARG A 16 -3.91 4.65 -34.18
N LYS A 17 -4.52 3.99 -33.18
CA LYS A 17 -5.45 4.65 -32.24
C LYS A 17 -4.78 5.76 -31.44
N LYS A 18 -3.53 5.55 -31.00
CA LYS A 18 -2.77 6.55 -30.25
C LYS A 18 -2.64 7.90 -30.97
N GLU A 19 -2.60 7.90 -32.30
CA GLU A 19 -2.51 9.10 -33.10
C GLU A 19 -3.86 9.83 -33.27
N MET A 20 -4.98 9.16 -32.91
CA MET A 20 -6.34 9.62 -33.19
C MET A 20 -7.11 10.14 -31.98
N ILE A 21 -6.49 10.14 -30.76
CA ILE A 21 -7.20 10.45 -29.51
C ILE A 21 -7.09 11.94 -29.13
N PRO A 22 -8.00 12.82 -29.57
CA PRO A 22 -8.17 14.11 -28.92
C PRO A 22 -9.42 14.26 -28.06
N ASP A 23 -10.56 13.61 -28.34
CA ASP A 23 -11.85 13.89 -27.69
C ASP A 23 -12.78 12.66 -27.59
N GLU A 24 -12.29 11.53 -27.05
CA GLU A 24 -13.09 10.31 -27.03
C GLU A 24 -13.92 10.15 -25.75
N THR A 25 -14.94 9.29 -25.83
CA THR A 25 -15.84 8.93 -24.72
C THR A 25 -15.08 8.15 -23.65
N GLU A 26 -15.63 8.10 -22.43
CA GLU A 26 -15.01 7.43 -21.29
C GLU A 26 -14.68 5.96 -21.51
N LEU A 27 -15.55 5.25 -22.24
CA LEU A 27 -15.34 3.84 -22.58
C LEU A 27 -14.08 3.68 -23.43
N ASP A 28 -13.85 4.59 -24.37
CA ASP A 28 -12.68 4.58 -25.25
C ASP A 28 -11.39 4.83 -24.46
N TYR A 29 -11.43 5.70 -23.44
CA TYR A 29 -10.27 5.95 -22.57
C TYR A 29 -9.88 4.73 -21.77
N LEU A 30 -10.82 4.06 -21.11
CA LEU A 30 -10.54 2.88 -20.31
C LEU A 30 -9.96 1.77 -21.20
N SER A 31 -10.61 1.48 -22.32
CA SER A 31 -10.15 0.47 -23.25
C SER A 31 -8.77 0.78 -23.81
N PHE A 32 -8.51 2.05 -24.14
CA PHE A 32 -7.23 2.44 -24.72
C PHE A 32 -6.08 2.44 -23.72
N TYR A 33 -6.26 2.99 -22.53
CA TYR A 33 -5.19 3.16 -21.55
C TYR A 33 -5.00 1.96 -20.62
N VAL A 34 -5.99 1.07 -20.49
CA VAL A 34 -5.96 -0.06 -19.58
C VAL A 34 -6.14 -1.38 -20.33
N ASP A 35 -7.29 -1.61 -21.00
CA ASP A 35 -7.61 -2.93 -21.55
C ASP A 35 -6.67 -3.33 -22.69
N LEU A 36 -6.40 -2.44 -23.65
CA LEU A 36 -5.49 -2.73 -24.77
C LEU A 36 -4.04 -2.94 -24.31
N PRO A 37 -3.45 -2.10 -23.46
CA PRO A 37 -2.14 -2.37 -22.88
C PRO A 37 -2.04 -3.73 -22.18
N ILE A 38 -3.04 -4.12 -21.38
CA ILE A 38 -3.06 -5.41 -20.70
C ILE A 38 -3.17 -6.57 -21.69
N LEU A 39 -4.04 -6.45 -22.70
CA LEU A 39 -4.16 -7.43 -23.78
C LEU A 39 -2.85 -7.57 -24.57
N LEU A 40 -2.18 -6.44 -24.83
CA LEU A 40 -0.87 -6.43 -25.50
C LEU A 40 0.21 -7.10 -24.66
N MET A 41 0.26 -6.88 -23.33
CA MET A 41 1.17 -7.58 -22.43
C MET A 41 0.92 -9.09 -22.46
N HIS A 42 -0.37 -9.50 -22.48
CA HIS A 42 -0.74 -10.92 -22.59
C HIS A 42 -0.24 -11.54 -23.89
N PHE A 43 -0.53 -10.94 -25.03
CA PHE A 43 -0.08 -11.48 -26.32
C PHE A 43 1.44 -11.48 -26.42
N LEU A 44 2.09 -10.40 -25.96
CA LEU A 44 3.53 -10.24 -25.97
C LEU A 44 4.25 -11.36 -25.21
N SER A 45 3.70 -11.80 -24.07
CA SER A 45 4.30 -12.89 -23.26
C SER A 45 4.41 -14.21 -24.03
N HIS A 46 3.55 -14.43 -25.02
CA HIS A 46 3.49 -15.64 -25.84
C HIS A 46 4.22 -15.52 -27.19
N THR A 47 4.77 -14.35 -27.53
CA THR A 47 5.52 -14.14 -28.79
C THR A 47 6.90 -14.78 -28.75
N THR A 48 7.50 -14.92 -29.93
CA THR A 48 8.89 -15.39 -30.11
C THR A 48 9.94 -14.27 -29.97
N LEU A 49 9.52 -13.06 -29.62
CA LEU A 49 10.42 -11.92 -29.39
C LEU A 49 11.42 -12.20 -28.25
N SER A 50 12.59 -11.57 -28.33
CA SER A 50 13.58 -11.65 -27.24
C SER A 50 13.03 -11.02 -25.94
N GLU A 51 13.48 -11.51 -24.79
CA GLU A 51 13.06 -10.97 -23.49
C GLU A 51 13.36 -9.47 -23.37
N ALA A 52 14.52 -9.01 -23.84
CA ALA A 52 14.84 -7.58 -23.85
C ALA A 52 13.86 -6.72 -24.68
N GLU A 53 13.34 -7.24 -25.79
CA GLU A 53 12.32 -6.54 -26.58
C GLU A 53 10.95 -6.61 -25.90
N LYS A 54 10.60 -7.73 -25.26
CA LYS A 54 9.38 -7.85 -24.45
C LYS A 54 9.39 -6.85 -23.31
N ASP A 55 10.51 -6.74 -22.57
CA ASP A 55 10.67 -5.80 -21.46
C ASP A 55 10.49 -4.35 -21.91
N ARG A 56 11.12 -3.98 -23.03
CA ARG A 56 11.01 -2.63 -23.56
C ARG A 56 9.56 -2.28 -23.91
N ARG A 57 8.81 -3.21 -24.48
CA ARG A 57 7.40 -3.01 -24.86
C ARG A 57 6.49 -3.01 -23.63
N ASN A 58 6.71 -3.93 -22.69
CA ASN A 58 5.99 -3.96 -21.42
C ASN A 58 6.13 -2.66 -20.64
N LEU A 59 7.34 -2.05 -20.64
CA LEU A 59 7.55 -0.75 -20.02
C LEU A 59 6.63 0.32 -20.64
N THR A 60 6.49 0.31 -21.96
CA THR A 60 5.59 1.26 -22.64
C THR A 60 4.12 1.02 -22.25
N TYR A 61 3.65 -0.22 -22.26
CA TYR A 61 2.26 -0.54 -21.89
C TYR A 61 1.95 -0.23 -20.44
N ARG A 62 2.85 -0.58 -19.50
CA ARG A 62 2.71 -0.20 -18.09
C ARG A 62 2.65 1.31 -17.90
N SER A 63 3.49 2.06 -18.63
CA SER A 63 3.48 3.53 -18.55
C SER A 63 2.14 4.12 -18.99
N MET A 64 1.43 3.50 -19.94
CA MET A 64 0.10 3.94 -20.33
C MET A 64 -0.94 3.70 -19.23
N VAL A 65 -0.89 2.54 -18.56
CA VAL A 65 -1.77 2.25 -17.41
C VAL A 65 -1.50 3.24 -16.28
N ILE A 66 -0.24 3.47 -15.92
CA ILE A 66 0.16 4.43 -14.88
C ILE A 66 -0.29 5.84 -15.25
N HIS A 67 -0.12 6.25 -16.50
CA HIS A 67 -0.59 7.55 -16.98
C HIS A 67 -2.11 7.70 -16.81
N PHE A 68 -2.89 6.68 -17.15
CA PHE A 68 -4.33 6.68 -16.91
C PHE A 68 -4.65 6.81 -15.40
N LEU A 69 -4.02 5.99 -14.56
CA LEU A 69 -4.21 6.02 -13.12
C LEU A 69 -3.93 7.41 -12.53
N SER A 70 -2.88 8.08 -12.99
CA SER A 70 -2.45 9.36 -12.45
C SER A 70 -3.19 10.57 -13.02
N THR A 71 -3.74 10.48 -14.24
CA THR A 71 -4.28 11.67 -14.94
C THR A 71 -5.73 11.55 -15.38
N ARG A 72 -6.27 10.33 -15.52
CA ARG A 72 -7.56 10.07 -16.17
C ARG A 72 -8.55 9.29 -15.32
N HIS A 73 -8.15 8.76 -14.17
CA HIS A 73 -9.01 7.94 -13.30
C HIS A 73 -10.31 8.64 -12.90
N TYR A 74 -10.33 9.98 -12.82
CA TYR A 74 -11.53 10.76 -12.52
C TYR A 74 -12.65 10.61 -13.56
N ARG A 75 -12.35 10.02 -14.72
CA ARG A 75 -13.32 9.69 -15.75
C ARG A 75 -14.07 8.38 -15.50
N LEU A 76 -13.67 7.62 -14.48
CA LEU A 76 -14.41 6.46 -14.05
C LEU A 76 -15.63 6.90 -13.23
N HIS A 77 -16.82 6.64 -13.73
CA HIS A 77 -18.06 7.12 -13.12
C HIS A 77 -18.77 6.07 -12.27
N THR A 78 -18.41 4.80 -12.43
CA THR A 78 -19.04 3.72 -11.69
C THR A 78 -18.03 2.95 -10.88
N TYR A 79 -18.48 2.45 -9.73
CA TYR A 79 -17.67 1.54 -8.91
C TYR A 79 -17.20 0.32 -9.70
N SER A 80 -18.08 -0.22 -10.56
CA SER A 80 -17.78 -1.38 -11.38
C SER A 80 -16.60 -1.14 -12.35
N GLN A 81 -16.51 0.06 -12.95
CA GLN A 81 -15.38 0.42 -13.82
C GLN A 81 -14.08 0.52 -13.03
N TYR A 82 -14.13 1.17 -11.86
CA TYR A 82 -12.97 1.31 -10.99
C TYR A 82 -12.48 -0.05 -10.48
N ASP A 83 -13.39 -0.89 -10.00
CA ASP A 83 -13.07 -2.23 -9.52
C ASP A 83 -12.53 -3.13 -10.64
N GLY A 84 -13.10 -3.06 -11.84
CA GLY A 84 -12.59 -3.76 -13.01
C GLY A 84 -11.16 -3.36 -13.37
N MET A 85 -10.84 -2.06 -13.33
CA MET A 85 -9.49 -1.56 -13.54
C MET A 85 -8.53 -2.07 -12.45
N ARG A 86 -8.94 -2.01 -11.18
CA ARG A 86 -8.15 -2.52 -10.05
C ARG A 86 -7.84 -4.01 -10.23
N MET A 87 -8.86 -4.82 -10.49
CA MET A 87 -8.69 -6.26 -10.71
C MET A 87 -7.77 -6.57 -11.89
N ALA A 88 -7.86 -5.79 -12.97
CA ALA A 88 -6.97 -5.93 -14.12
C ALA A 88 -5.51 -5.63 -13.76
N CYS A 89 -5.26 -4.60 -12.96
CA CYS A 89 -3.91 -4.23 -12.52
C CYS A 89 -3.29 -5.27 -11.57
N PHE A 90 -4.09 -5.98 -10.77
CA PHE A 90 -3.63 -7.09 -9.92
C PHE A 90 -3.50 -8.42 -10.69
N HIS A 91 -3.87 -8.45 -11.98
CA HIS A 91 -3.79 -9.68 -12.74
C HIS A 91 -2.33 -10.15 -12.91
N PRO A 92 -2.02 -11.45 -12.75
CA PRO A 92 -0.65 -11.98 -12.89
C PRO A 92 0.04 -11.56 -14.20
N ILE A 93 -0.69 -11.53 -15.33
CA ILE A 93 -0.15 -11.09 -16.63
C ILE A 93 0.50 -9.70 -16.55
N VAL A 94 -0.07 -8.78 -15.78
CA VAL A 94 0.49 -7.44 -15.58
C VAL A 94 1.66 -7.50 -14.62
N LEU A 95 1.47 -8.15 -13.47
CA LEU A 95 2.44 -8.17 -12.38
C LEU A 95 3.70 -8.99 -12.72
N ASP A 96 3.57 -10.05 -13.52
CA ASP A 96 4.71 -10.86 -13.97
C ASP A 96 5.61 -10.15 -14.99
N THR A 97 5.19 -9.00 -15.53
CA THR A 97 6.06 -8.15 -16.37
C THR A 97 7.09 -7.37 -15.59
N PHE A 98 7.02 -7.35 -14.24
CA PHE A 98 7.99 -6.68 -13.39
C PHE A 98 9.05 -7.67 -12.91
N HIS A 99 10.32 -7.31 -13.04
CA HIS A 99 11.44 -8.15 -12.59
C HIS A 99 11.88 -7.84 -11.14
N HIS A 100 11.50 -6.67 -10.62
CA HIS A 100 11.88 -6.24 -9.27
C HIS A 100 10.65 -6.05 -8.38
N PRO A 101 10.64 -6.66 -7.17
CA PRO A 101 9.54 -6.50 -6.21
C PRO A 101 9.21 -5.03 -5.90
N VAL A 102 10.23 -4.17 -5.81
CA VAL A 102 10.05 -2.73 -5.55
C VAL A 102 9.26 -2.03 -6.67
N GLU A 103 9.54 -2.35 -7.94
CA GLU A 103 8.79 -1.78 -9.07
C GLU A 103 7.34 -2.26 -9.08
N LYS A 104 7.13 -3.55 -8.78
CA LYS A 104 5.81 -4.15 -8.63
C LYS A 104 5.02 -3.48 -7.52
N THR A 105 5.64 -3.29 -6.34
CA THR A 105 5.04 -2.55 -5.22
C THR A 105 4.67 -1.14 -5.63
N ASN A 106 5.57 -0.39 -6.27
CA ASN A 106 5.31 0.98 -6.71
C ASN A 106 4.13 1.06 -7.70
N PHE A 107 4.01 0.08 -8.61
CA PHE A 107 2.87 0.02 -9.53
C PHE A 107 1.54 -0.19 -8.78
N ILE A 108 1.51 -1.10 -7.82
CA ILE A 108 0.32 -1.34 -6.98
C ILE A 108 -0.03 -0.09 -6.16
N LEU A 109 0.97 0.60 -5.61
CA LEU A 109 0.76 1.85 -4.88
C LEU A 109 0.22 2.98 -5.77
N ASP A 110 0.50 2.97 -7.08
CA ASP A 110 -0.11 3.93 -8.02
C ASP A 110 -1.64 3.78 -8.08
N LEU A 111 -2.20 2.61 -7.78
CA LEU A 111 -3.65 2.42 -7.61
C LEU A 111 -4.18 3.19 -6.39
N ILE A 112 -3.45 3.19 -5.27
CA ILE A 112 -3.81 3.98 -4.09
C ILE A 112 -3.82 5.46 -4.44
N VAL A 113 -2.79 5.94 -5.13
CA VAL A 113 -2.69 7.34 -5.57
C VAL A 113 -3.90 7.73 -6.42
N SER A 114 -4.32 6.84 -7.33
CA SER A 114 -5.46 7.11 -8.21
C SER A 114 -6.79 7.26 -7.45
N SER A 115 -6.93 6.57 -6.33
CA SER A 115 -8.15 6.63 -5.50
C SER A 115 -8.08 7.68 -4.41
N HIS A 116 -6.97 7.78 -3.69
CA HIS A 116 -6.83 8.66 -2.53
C HIS A 116 -5.35 8.90 -2.17
N LEU A 117 -4.78 10.02 -2.64
CA LEU A 117 -3.37 10.36 -2.39
C LEU A 117 -3.03 10.43 -0.89
N ALA A 118 -3.97 10.85 -0.05
CA ALA A 118 -3.78 10.88 1.41
C ALA A 118 -3.53 9.48 2.00
N THR A 119 -4.10 8.42 1.44
CA THR A 119 -3.79 7.05 1.87
C THR A 119 -2.34 6.69 1.54
N LEU A 120 -1.81 7.08 0.39
CA LEU A 120 -0.40 6.83 0.06
C LEU A 120 0.53 7.59 1.01
N THR A 121 0.29 8.89 1.25
CA THR A 121 1.14 9.67 2.16
C THR A 121 1.11 9.09 3.57
N HIS A 122 -0.06 8.63 4.04
CA HIS A 122 -0.22 7.91 5.28
C HIS A 122 0.60 6.62 5.31
N SER A 123 0.48 5.75 4.31
CA SER A 123 1.25 4.50 4.24
C SER A 123 2.77 4.74 4.23
N VAL A 124 3.22 5.78 3.56
CA VAL A 124 4.63 6.21 3.59
C VAL A 124 5.02 6.65 5.01
N MET A 125 4.22 7.47 5.68
CA MET A 125 4.49 7.89 7.06
C MET A 125 4.56 6.69 8.02
N VAL A 126 3.60 5.75 7.93
CA VAL A 126 3.61 4.52 8.72
C VAL A 126 4.89 3.72 8.49
N SER A 127 5.40 3.66 7.26
CA SER A 127 6.66 2.97 6.96
C SER A 127 7.88 3.62 7.59
N TYR A 128 7.97 4.96 7.61
CA TYR A 128 9.05 5.69 8.29
C TYR A 128 9.01 5.49 9.80
N LEU A 129 7.81 5.54 10.41
CA LEU A 129 7.62 5.30 11.83
C LEU A 129 8.02 3.86 12.21
N ALA A 130 7.61 2.87 11.39
CA ALA A 130 7.96 1.47 11.60
C ALA A 130 9.48 1.25 11.49
N GLU A 131 10.15 1.86 10.52
CA GLU A 131 11.61 1.78 10.38
C GLU A 131 12.33 2.40 11.61
N ALA A 132 11.86 3.55 12.09
CA ALA A 132 12.43 4.20 13.26
C ALA A 132 12.29 3.30 14.51
N LEU A 133 11.11 2.75 14.78
CA LEU A 133 10.88 1.82 15.90
C LEU A 133 11.73 0.55 15.79
N LEU A 134 11.83 -0.03 14.61
CA LEU A 134 12.61 -1.26 14.41
C LEU A 134 14.09 -1.08 14.74
N LYS A 135 14.69 0.08 14.46
CA LYS A 135 16.09 0.36 14.82
C LYS A 135 16.32 0.17 16.31
N TYR A 136 15.43 0.73 17.13
CA TYR A 136 15.51 0.58 18.60
C TYR A 136 15.15 -0.83 19.08
N ILE A 137 14.16 -1.48 18.47
CA ILE A 137 13.84 -2.87 18.78
C ILE A 137 15.05 -3.77 18.54
N PHE A 138 15.73 -3.63 17.40
CA PHE A 138 16.92 -4.43 17.10
C PHE A 138 18.07 -4.20 18.05
N ASP A 139 18.24 -2.99 18.54
CA ASP A 139 19.35 -2.63 19.41
C ASP A 139 19.10 -3.04 20.86
N ASP A 140 17.84 -2.97 21.36
CA ASP A 140 17.52 -3.17 22.77
C ASP A 140 16.71 -4.43 23.09
N LYS A 141 15.72 -4.78 22.25
CA LYS A 141 14.76 -5.87 22.51
C LYS A 141 14.49 -6.71 21.26
N PRO A 142 15.52 -7.25 20.59
CA PRO A 142 15.34 -8.01 19.33
C PRO A 142 14.47 -9.26 19.51
N GLU A 143 14.32 -9.79 20.71
CA GLU A 143 13.43 -10.91 21.03
C GLU A 143 11.96 -10.62 20.75
N LEU A 144 11.54 -9.35 20.69
CA LEU A 144 10.17 -8.95 20.34
C LEU A 144 9.81 -9.32 18.90
N LEU A 145 10.81 -9.51 18.04
CA LEU A 145 10.61 -9.87 16.63
C LEU A 145 10.60 -11.39 16.38
N ILE A 146 10.77 -12.21 17.43
CA ILE A 146 10.77 -13.68 17.29
C ILE A 146 9.36 -14.15 16.92
N CYS A 147 9.22 -14.67 15.71
CA CYS A 147 7.99 -15.27 15.20
C CYS A 147 8.27 -16.18 13.98
N PRO A 148 7.32 -17.03 13.58
CA PRO A 148 7.53 -17.95 12.47
C PRO A 148 7.96 -17.31 11.14
N ALA A 149 7.52 -16.09 10.86
CA ALA A 149 7.86 -15.40 9.62
C ALA A 149 9.27 -14.77 9.62
N LEU A 150 9.82 -14.39 10.78
CA LEU A 150 11.05 -13.59 10.86
C LEU A 150 12.26 -14.38 11.39
N GLY A 151 12.03 -15.32 12.30
CA GLY A 151 13.06 -16.15 12.90
C GLY A 151 12.68 -16.67 14.28
N SER A 152 13.36 -17.73 14.71
CA SER A 152 13.07 -18.46 15.95
C SER A 152 14.00 -18.09 17.11
N THR A 153 15.08 -17.35 16.83
CA THR A 153 16.08 -16.95 17.82
C THR A 153 16.56 -15.52 17.60
N VAL A 154 17.02 -14.86 18.67
CA VAL A 154 17.63 -13.52 18.58
C VAL A 154 18.78 -13.48 17.57
N SER A 155 19.58 -14.54 17.50
CA SER A 155 20.68 -14.62 16.53
C SER A 155 20.20 -14.61 15.06
N GLU A 156 19.09 -15.32 14.76
CA GLU A 156 18.47 -15.28 13.44
C GLU A 156 17.87 -13.91 13.13
N ILE A 157 17.18 -13.31 14.09
CA ILE A 157 16.61 -11.96 13.98
C ILE A 157 17.73 -10.95 13.65
N GLN A 158 18.83 -10.96 14.40
CA GLN A 158 19.95 -10.03 14.16
C GLN A 158 20.63 -10.28 12.82
N LYS A 159 20.81 -11.53 12.42
CA LYS A 159 21.39 -11.91 11.12
C LYS A 159 20.53 -11.41 9.96
N ASN A 160 19.21 -11.44 10.12
CA ASN A 160 18.24 -11.08 9.08
C ASN A 160 17.75 -9.62 9.18
N ARG A 161 18.44 -8.77 9.97
CA ARG A 161 18.01 -7.38 10.28
C ARG A 161 17.53 -6.61 9.06
N THR A 162 18.31 -6.55 7.99
CA THR A 162 17.97 -5.82 6.76
C THR A 162 16.68 -6.38 6.14
N HIS A 163 16.58 -7.69 6.00
CA HIS A 163 15.40 -8.33 5.42
C HIS A 163 14.13 -8.08 6.27
N ILE A 164 14.24 -8.09 7.59
CA ILE A 164 13.13 -7.83 8.50
C ILE A 164 12.67 -6.36 8.40
N ILE A 165 13.62 -5.42 8.31
CA ILE A 165 13.30 -4.00 8.10
C ILE A 165 12.57 -3.85 6.76
N ASP A 166 13.11 -4.41 5.67
CA ASP A 166 12.47 -4.35 4.35
C ASP A 166 11.07 -4.96 4.38
N PHE A 167 10.88 -6.10 5.04
CA PHE A 167 9.59 -6.76 5.19
C PHE A 167 8.57 -5.87 5.92
N ALA A 168 8.96 -5.28 7.05
CA ALA A 168 8.06 -4.43 7.82
C ALA A 168 7.75 -3.10 7.11
N VAL A 169 8.75 -2.49 6.46
CA VAL A 169 8.57 -1.28 5.64
C VAL A 169 7.60 -1.55 4.48
N GLN A 170 7.79 -2.64 3.74
CA GLN A 170 6.88 -3.03 2.65
C GLN A 170 5.48 -3.36 3.18
N GLY A 171 5.37 -4.09 4.28
CA GLY A 171 4.10 -4.38 4.95
C GLY A 171 3.37 -3.09 5.37
N SER A 172 4.11 -2.12 5.92
CA SER A 172 3.58 -0.79 6.27
C SER A 172 3.09 -0.02 5.05
N MET A 173 3.82 -0.08 3.92
CA MET A 173 3.38 0.55 2.67
C MET A 173 2.09 -0.08 2.11
N LEU A 174 1.87 -1.36 2.34
CA LEU A 174 0.77 -2.15 1.76
C LEU A 174 -0.41 -2.38 2.72
N HIS A 175 -0.31 -2.00 4.00
CA HIS A 175 -1.35 -2.31 5.00
C HIS A 175 -2.75 -1.83 4.60
N ASP A 176 -2.83 -0.69 3.96
CA ASP A 176 -4.04 0.01 3.56
C ASP A 176 -4.44 -0.23 2.09
N ILE A 177 -3.81 -1.18 1.38
CA ILE A 177 -4.04 -1.41 -0.06
C ILE A 177 -5.53 -1.69 -0.38
N GLY A 178 -6.25 -2.30 0.53
CA GLY A 178 -7.67 -2.60 0.37
C GLY A 178 -8.58 -1.37 0.29
N LYS A 179 -8.10 -0.17 0.66
CA LYS A 179 -8.82 1.09 0.43
C LYS A 179 -9.03 1.38 -1.06
N ASN A 180 -8.28 0.73 -1.95
CA ASN A 180 -8.57 0.75 -3.38
C ASN A 180 -9.94 0.16 -3.74
N GLY A 181 -10.49 -0.74 -2.92
CA GLY A 181 -11.83 -1.30 -3.09
C GLY A 181 -12.95 -0.39 -2.58
N ILE A 182 -12.63 0.73 -1.92
CA ILE A 182 -13.61 1.65 -1.38
C ILE A 182 -13.95 2.70 -2.44
N VAL A 183 -15.25 3.02 -2.55
CA VAL A 183 -15.72 4.04 -3.48
C VAL A 183 -14.98 5.36 -3.22
N PRO A 184 -14.28 5.94 -4.20
CA PRO A 184 -13.45 7.13 -3.99
C PRO A 184 -14.20 8.30 -3.36
N ILE A 185 -15.52 8.43 -3.63
CA ILE A 185 -16.35 9.48 -3.05
C ILE A 185 -16.42 9.42 -1.52
N ILE A 186 -16.29 8.23 -0.92
CA ILE A 186 -16.28 8.09 0.55
C ILE A 186 -14.94 8.60 1.09
N ASN A 187 -13.84 8.26 0.44
CA ASN A 187 -12.50 8.67 0.85
C ASN A 187 -12.25 10.18 0.74
N THR A 188 -13.02 10.88 -0.11
CA THR A 188 -12.86 12.33 -0.35
C THR A 188 -13.85 13.20 0.43
N GLN A 189 -14.64 12.64 1.35
CA GLN A 189 -15.57 13.42 2.14
C GLN A 189 -14.85 14.36 3.14
N HIS A 190 -15.27 15.62 3.19
CA HIS A 190 -14.80 16.63 4.13
C HIS A 190 -15.70 16.78 5.36
N ARG A 191 -16.53 15.79 5.64
CA ARG A 191 -17.44 15.71 6.78
C ARG A 191 -17.21 14.41 7.54
N ARG A 192 -17.75 14.32 8.74
CA ARG A 192 -17.81 13.04 9.45
C ARG A 192 -18.58 12.03 8.61
N LEU A 193 -18.02 10.84 8.46
CA LEU A 193 -18.66 9.73 7.76
C LEU A 193 -19.87 9.22 8.55
N THR A 194 -20.86 8.72 7.85
CA THR A 194 -21.99 7.99 8.46
C THR A 194 -21.50 6.60 8.90
N ASP A 195 -22.26 5.94 9.78
CA ASP A 195 -21.92 4.60 10.23
C ASP A 195 -21.84 3.60 9.07
N TYR A 196 -22.76 3.70 8.08
CA TYR A 196 -22.71 2.86 6.87
C TYR A 196 -21.47 3.10 6.02
N GLU A 197 -21.04 4.34 5.85
CA GLU A 197 -19.80 4.65 5.13
C GLU A 197 -18.58 4.13 5.89
N PHE A 198 -18.63 4.22 7.21
CA PHE A 198 -17.55 3.69 8.06
C PHE A 198 -17.49 2.15 8.02
N ASP A 199 -18.64 1.47 7.96
CA ASP A 199 -18.70 0.01 7.79
C ASP A 199 -18.08 -0.44 6.45
N LEU A 200 -18.27 0.33 5.37
CA LEU A 200 -17.58 0.08 4.10
C LEU A 200 -16.06 0.24 4.24
N ILE A 201 -15.61 1.26 4.97
CA ILE A 201 -14.17 1.43 5.23
C ILE A 201 -13.61 0.25 6.02
N ARG A 202 -14.34 -0.28 7.00
CA ARG A 202 -13.92 -1.44 7.79
C ARG A 202 -13.67 -2.71 6.98
N MET A 203 -14.12 -2.76 5.73
CA MET A 203 -13.87 -3.90 4.85
C MET A 203 -12.46 -3.90 4.24
N HIS A 204 -11.70 -2.78 4.31
CA HIS A 204 -10.40 -2.69 3.61
C HIS A 204 -9.35 -3.70 4.12
N PRO A 205 -9.28 -4.11 5.40
CA PRO A 205 -8.29 -5.10 5.82
C PRO A 205 -8.51 -6.45 5.13
N GLU A 206 -9.76 -6.92 5.06
CA GLU A 206 -10.11 -8.17 4.39
C GLU A 206 -9.88 -8.07 2.88
N THR A 207 -10.30 -6.96 2.26
CA THR A 207 -10.09 -6.73 0.81
C THR A 207 -8.60 -6.68 0.48
N GLY A 208 -7.82 -5.93 1.25
CA GLY A 208 -6.37 -5.83 1.07
C GLY A 208 -5.65 -7.17 1.24
N ALA A 209 -6.04 -7.94 2.24
CA ALA A 209 -5.49 -9.27 2.45
C ALA A 209 -5.77 -10.22 1.26
N LYS A 210 -6.99 -10.20 0.72
CA LYS A 210 -7.36 -10.98 -0.48
C LYS A 210 -6.56 -10.56 -1.71
N ASP A 211 -6.43 -9.26 -1.93
CA ASP A 211 -5.65 -8.73 -3.05
C ASP A 211 -4.18 -9.15 -2.96
N LEU A 212 -3.55 -8.98 -1.80
CA LEU A 212 -2.15 -9.38 -1.59
C LEU A 212 -1.95 -10.89 -1.67
N ALA A 213 -2.86 -11.69 -1.10
CA ALA A 213 -2.79 -13.14 -1.17
C ALA A 213 -2.91 -13.69 -2.59
N SER A 214 -3.54 -12.93 -3.50
CA SER A 214 -3.68 -13.32 -4.92
C SER A 214 -2.37 -13.22 -5.71
N VAL A 215 -1.37 -12.50 -5.16
CA VAL A 215 -0.08 -12.25 -5.80
C VAL A 215 1.03 -12.96 -5.02
N PRO A 216 1.71 -13.97 -5.57
CA PRO A 216 2.69 -14.79 -4.84
C PRO A 216 3.75 -13.96 -4.09
N ASP A 217 4.28 -12.90 -4.71
CA ASP A 217 5.32 -12.06 -4.11
C ASP A 217 4.81 -11.20 -2.94
N PHE A 218 3.50 -11.01 -2.80
CA PHE A 218 2.87 -10.19 -1.78
C PHE A 218 2.06 -10.97 -0.76
N ALA A 219 1.87 -12.27 -0.98
CA ALA A 219 1.09 -13.12 -0.07
C ALA A 219 1.60 -13.08 1.38
N CYS A 220 2.91 -12.87 1.57
CA CYS A 220 3.53 -12.74 2.88
C CYS A 220 3.10 -11.47 3.66
N TYR A 221 2.53 -10.47 3.01
CA TYR A 221 2.03 -9.23 3.64
C TYR A 221 0.52 -9.29 3.93
N ALA A 222 -0.17 -10.32 3.49
CA ALA A 222 -1.63 -10.41 3.62
C ALA A 222 -2.10 -10.31 5.07
N ASP A 223 -1.41 -10.97 6.01
CA ASP A 223 -1.75 -10.91 7.44
C ASP A 223 -1.56 -9.51 8.02
N ILE A 224 -0.56 -8.75 7.54
CA ILE A 224 -0.34 -7.37 8.00
C ILE A 224 -1.53 -6.51 7.57
N ALA A 225 -1.94 -6.59 6.31
CA ALA A 225 -3.12 -5.87 5.83
C ALA A 225 -4.41 -6.32 6.53
N HIS A 226 -4.55 -7.61 6.86
CA HIS A 226 -5.75 -8.14 7.50
C HIS A 226 -5.85 -7.73 8.97
N GLY A 227 -4.71 -7.75 9.70
CA GLY A 227 -4.67 -7.66 11.16
C GLY A 227 -4.36 -6.28 11.73
N HIS A 228 -3.95 -5.28 10.94
CA HIS A 228 -3.44 -4.01 11.48
C HIS A 228 -4.44 -3.18 12.30
N HIS A 229 -5.72 -3.50 12.25
CA HIS A 229 -6.76 -2.90 13.09
C HIS A 229 -7.24 -3.81 14.24
N ARG A 230 -6.65 -5.01 14.40
CA ARG A 230 -6.95 -5.86 15.55
C ARG A 230 -6.23 -5.37 16.80
N THR A 231 -6.90 -5.45 17.96
CA THR A 231 -6.25 -5.14 19.24
C THR A 231 -5.22 -6.20 19.61
N TYR A 232 -4.18 -5.80 20.35
CA TYR A 232 -3.10 -6.68 20.78
C TYR A 232 -3.59 -7.92 21.54
N ASP A 233 -4.61 -7.76 22.41
CA ASP A 233 -5.20 -8.85 23.18
C ASP A 233 -6.14 -9.76 22.37
N GLY A 234 -6.41 -9.41 21.11
CA GLY A 234 -7.28 -10.15 20.20
C GLY A 234 -8.78 -10.00 20.48
N THR A 235 -9.18 -9.21 21.49
CA THR A 235 -10.59 -9.11 21.91
C THR A 235 -11.39 -8.06 21.15
N GLY A 236 -10.72 -7.13 20.46
CA GLY A 236 -11.36 -6.01 19.74
C GLY A 236 -10.75 -5.71 18.40
N GLY A 237 -11.13 -4.54 17.84
CA GLY A 237 -10.73 -4.12 16.51
C GLY A 237 -11.52 -4.82 15.40
N TYR A 238 -11.02 -4.77 14.18
CA TYR A 238 -11.66 -5.39 13.00
C TYR A 238 -10.61 -5.87 11.98
N PRO A 239 -10.94 -6.87 11.11
CA PRO A 239 -12.15 -7.68 11.14
C PRO A 239 -12.15 -8.68 12.30
N ASP A 240 -13.35 -9.10 12.74
CA ASP A 240 -13.53 -9.95 13.93
C ASP A 240 -13.00 -11.37 13.75
N ASP A 241 -12.97 -11.88 12.52
CA ASP A 241 -12.60 -13.24 12.15
C ASP A 241 -11.08 -13.45 11.99
N PHE A 242 -10.27 -12.37 12.06
CA PHE A 242 -8.82 -12.51 11.99
C PHE A 242 -8.23 -12.86 13.36
N ASP A 243 -7.57 -14.00 13.43
CA ASP A 243 -6.87 -14.47 14.63
C ASP A 243 -5.45 -13.90 14.71
N ILE A 244 -5.33 -12.70 15.26
CA ILE A 244 -4.04 -12.02 15.42
C ILE A 244 -3.08 -12.80 16.34
N LEU A 245 -3.62 -13.57 17.31
CA LEU A 245 -2.79 -14.24 18.31
C LEU A 245 -1.94 -15.37 17.70
N HIS A 246 -2.38 -15.93 16.58
CA HIS A 246 -1.70 -17.02 15.88
C HIS A 246 -1.10 -16.61 14.53
N SER A 247 -1.11 -15.31 14.18
CA SER A 247 -0.47 -14.85 12.96
C SER A 247 1.05 -15.07 13.00
N PRO A 248 1.64 -15.62 11.91
CA PRO A 248 3.07 -15.87 11.82
C PRO A 248 3.92 -14.60 11.81
N CYS A 249 3.36 -13.44 11.52
CA CYS A 249 4.05 -12.14 11.50
C CYS A 249 3.50 -11.14 12.54
N ARG A 250 2.86 -11.65 13.61
CA ARG A 250 2.23 -10.83 14.65
C ARG A 250 3.06 -9.64 15.14
N PRO A 251 4.38 -9.75 15.44
CA PRO A 251 5.16 -8.60 15.88
C PRO A 251 5.15 -7.43 14.89
N VAL A 252 5.09 -7.71 13.60
CA VAL A 252 5.01 -6.66 12.58
C VAL A 252 3.60 -6.06 12.52
N ILE A 253 2.55 -6.86 12.70
CA ILE A 253 1.18 -6.35 12.80
C ILE A 253 1.05 -5.39 13.99
N ASP A 254 1.55 -5.80 15.18
CA ASP A 254 1.54 -4.96 16.38
C ASP A 254 2.28 -3.63 16.16
N LEU A 255 3.43 -3.69 15.47
CA LEU A 255 4.24 -2.51 15.10
C LEU A 255 3.47 -1.57 14.16
N VAL A 256 2.90 -2.13 13.09
CA VAL A 256 2.13 -1.36 12.10
C VAL A 256 0.90 -0.73 12.74
N HIS A 257 0.19 -1.45 13.61
CA HIS A 257 -0.96 -0.92 14.34
C HIS A 257 -0.63 0.33 15.15
N ILE A 258 0.50 0.31 15.89
CA ILE A 258 0.96 1.48 16.67
C ILE A 258 1.32 2.64 15.74
N CYS A 259 2.06 2.37 14.67
CA CYS A 259 2.47 3.40 13.71
C CYS A 259 1.29 4.02 12.97
N ASP A 260 0.31 3.21 12.56
CA ASP A 260 -0.94 3.65 11.93
C ASP A 260 -1.72 4.59 12.88
N CYS A 261 -1.93 4.18 14.13
CA CYS A 261 -2.61 5.00 15.13
C CYS A 261 -1.87 6.33 15.38
N LEU A 262 -0.53 6.29 15.48
CA LEU A 262 0.30 7.48 15.72
C LEU A 262 0.19 8.46 14.55
N ASP A 263 0.33 7.98 13.31
CA ASP A 263 0.21 8.85 12.14
C ASP A 263 -1.22 9.38 11.98
N ALA A 264 -2.21 8.50 12.06
CA ALA A 264 -3.62 8.87 11.89
C ALA A 264 -4.08 9.94 12.89
N ALA A 265 -3.65 9.87 14.15
CA ALA A 265 -4.05 10.81 15.20
C ALA A 265 -3.35 12.18 15.07
N THR A 266 -2.16 12.22 14.46
CA THR A 266 -1.32 13.44 14.38
C THR A 266 -1.31 14.11 13.01
N ASP A 267 -2.01 13.54 12.01
CA ASP A 267 -2.02 14.08 10.65
C ASP A 267 -2.88 15.36 10.56
N TYR A 268 -2.19 16.48 10.39
CA TYR A 268 -2.79 17.82 10.24
C TYR A 268 -2.87 18.27 8.77
N LEU A 269 -2.32 17.51 7.83
CA LEU A 269 -2.23 17.90 6.42
C LEU A 269 -3.35 17.30 5.57
N SER A 270 -3.68 16.01 5.78
CA SER A 270 -4.59 15.29 4.89
C SER A 270 -5.98 15.04 5.48
N ARG A 271 -6.20 15.28 6.78
CA ARG A 271 -7.46 15.00 7.48
C ARG A 271 -8.20 16.27 7.86
N ASN A 272 -9.03 16.79 6.96
CA ASN A 272 -9.77 18.06 7.13
C ASN A 272 -10.84 18.05 8.22
N TYR A 273 -11.21 16.91 8.78
CA TYR A 273 -12.33 16.76 9.74
C TYR A 273 -11.86 16.40 11.15
N HIS A 274 -10.56 16.26 11.36
CA HIS A 274 -9.97 16.00 12.68
C HIS A 274 -9.10 17.19 13.11
N ASN A 275 -9.19 17.54 14.40
CA ASN A 275 -8.11 18.29 15.02
C ASN A 275 -6.97 17.31 15.30
N ALA A 276 -5.86 17.46 14.59
CA ALA A 276 -4.67 16.67 14.83
C ALA A 276 -4.24 16.84 16.31
N LYS A 277 -3.89 15.73 16.94
CA LYS A 277 -3.37 15.72 18.30
C LYS A 277 -1.86 15.98 18.29
N ASP A 278 -1.35 16.55 19.37
CA ASP A 278 0.10 16.60 19.56
C ASP A 278 0.67 15.23 19.96
N PHE A 279 2.00 15.07 19.83
CA PHE A 279 2.67 13.82 20.09
C PHE A 279 2.47 13.32 21.53
N ASP A 280 2.55 14.22 22.51
CA ASP A 280 2.46 13.84 23.94
C ASP A 280 1.08 13.32 24.29
N THR A 281 0.04 13.92 23.72
CA THR A 281 -1.35 13.45 23.86
C THR A 281 -1.50 12.04 23.29
N VAL A 282 -0.99 11.78 22.08
CA VAL A 282 -1.10 10.46 21.45
C VAL A 282 -0.25 9.44 22.22
N LEU A 283 0.94 9.81 22.67
CA LEU A 283 1.79 8.93 23.48
C LEU A 283 1.09 8.50 24.79
N SER A 284 0.35 9.43 25.43
CA SER A 284 -0.46 9.11 26.62
C SER A 284 -1.59 8.12 26.27
N GLU A 285 -2.30 8.31 25.15
CA GLU A 285 -3.35 7.40 24.70
C GLU A 285 -2.79 6.00 24.36
N LEU A 286 -1.61 5.93 23.73
CA LEU A 286 -0.92 4.66 23.48
C LEU A 286 -0.55 3.96 24.79
N ALA A 287 -0.08 4.71 25.78
CA ALA A 287 0.24 4.19 27.12
C ALA A 287 -1.01 3.66 27.85
N ASP A 288 -2.14 4.35 27.74
CA ASP A 288 -3.42 3.94 28.34
C ASP A 288 -3.96 2.63 27.70
N GLY A 289 -3.72 2.43 26.40
CA GLY A 289 -4.10 1.20 25.66
C GLY A 289 -3.13 0.04 25.79
N ARG A 290 -2.06 0.20 26.55
CA ARG A 290 -0.98 -0.78 26.74
C ARG A 290 -1.48 -2.12 27.29
N GLY A 291 -1.15 -3.20 26.59
CA GLY A 291 -1.51 -4.58 26.99
C GLY A 291 -2.92 -5.00 26.59
N THR A 292 -3.75 -4.06 26.12
CA THR A 292 -5.07 -4.35 25.55
C THR A 292 -5.09 -4.03 24.06
N GLN A 293 -5.05 -2.76 23.72
CA GLN A 293 -5.06 -2.30 22.33
C GLN A 293 -3.67 -2.44 21.68
N TYR A 294 -2.61 -2.12 22.40
CA TYR A 294 -1.24 -2.05 21.90
C TYR A 294 -0.31 -3.03 22.61
N ASN A 295 0.70 -3.50 21.86
CA ASN A 295 1.77 -4.35 22.42
C ASN A 295 2.51 -3.61 23.54
N PRO A 296 2.45 -4.11 24.80
CA PRO A 296 3.00 -3.41 25.94
C PRO A 296 4.52 -3.23 25.85
N ASN A 297 5.24 -4.17 25.26
CA ASN A 297 6.69 -4.11 25.18
C ASN A 297 7.17 -3.06 24.16
N ILE A 298 6.42 -2.83 23.06
CA ILE A 298 6.72 -1.77 22.09
C ILE A 298 6.39 -0.41 22.71
N ILE A 299 5.28 -0.30 23.45
CA ILE A 299 4.93 0.96 24.15
C ILE A 299 5.97 1.27 25.21
N ASP A 300 6.40 0.28 26.01
CA ASP A 300 7.46 0.48 27.02
C ASP A 300 8.77 0.93 26.36
N LEU A 301 9.14 0.36 25.22
CA LEU A 301 10.32 0.80 24.48
C LEU A 301 10.21 2.28 24.08
N ILE A 302 9.06 2.74 23.60
CA ILE A 302 8.86 4.14 23.26
C ILE A 302 8.98 5.04 24.50
N LEU A 303 8.34 4.63 25.60
CA LEU A 303 8.34 5.41 26.86
C LEU A 303 9.73 5.51 27.51
N ASP A 304 10.53 4.44 27.42
CA ASP A 304 11.85 4.33 28.02
C ASP A 304 12.96 5.06 27.21
N HIS A 305 12.68 5.43 25.94
CA HIS A 305 13.69 6.01 25.04
C HIS A 305 13.36 7.44 24.60
N PRO A 306 13.81 8.47 25.32
CA PRO A 306 13.56 9.88 24.96
C PRO A 306 14.06 10.27 23.57
N ASP A 307 15.10 9.62 23.05
CA ASP A 307 15.62 9.92 21.71
C ASP A 307 14.73 9.31 20.62
N LEU A 308 14.16 8.12 20.86
CA LEU A 308 13.12 7.57 20.00
C LEU A 308 11.87 8.47 19.96
N GLN A 309 11.41 8.95 21.13
CA GLN A 309 10.28 9.88 21.20
C GLN A 309 10.54 11.14 20.37
N LYS A 310 11.75 11.71 20.43
CA LYS A 310 12.15 12.87 19.62
C LYS A 310 12.16 12.55 18.12
N GLU A 311 12.66 11.36 17.75
CA GLU A 311 12.67 10.90 16.34
C GLU A 311 11.24 10.76 15.81
N LEU A 312 10.36 10.07 16.55
CA LEU A 312 8.95 9.91 16.19
C LEU A 312 8.23 11.27 16.12
N ALA A 313 8.39 12.13 17.12
CA ALA A 313 7.82 13.47 17.14
C ALA A 313 8.32 14.33 15.95
N SER A 314 9.58 14.18 15.56
CA SER A 314 10.15 14.86 14.39
C SER A 314 9.52 14.37 13.08
N LEU A 315 9.30 13.06 12.92
CA LEU A 315 8.68 12.48 11.73
C LEU A 315 7.25 12.97 11.55
N ILE A 316 6.42 12.92 12.60
CA ILE A 316 5.02 13.34 12.51
C ILE A 316 4.80 14.85 12.57
N GLY A 317 5.83 15.61 12.94
CA GLY A 317 5.85 17.07 13.05
C GLY A 317 6.64 17.73 11.92
N PRO A 318 7.81 18.33 12.21
CA PRO A 318 8.56 19.15 11.24
C PRO A 318 8.94 18.42 9.95
N ASN A 319 9.18 17.10 9.99
CA ASN A 319 9.59 16.33 8.82
C ASN A 319 8.41 15.84 7.99
N ARG A 320 7.18 15.85 8.50
CA ARG A 320 5.99 15.40 7.77
C ARG A 320 5.81 16.12 6.43
N GLU A 321 5.95 17.45 6.42
CA GLU A 321 5.80 18.25 5.19
C GLU A 321 6.85 17.89 4.15
N ASN A 322 8.08 17.60 4.56
CA ASN A 322 9.15 17.19 3.66
C ASN A 322 8.86 15.82 3.04
N ILE A 323 8.38 14.86 3.85
CA ILE A 323 8.00 13.51 3.40
C ILE A 323 6.83 13.61 2.40
N TYR A 324 5.81 14.40 2.71
CA TYR A 324 4.67 14.62 1.81
C TYR A 324 5.10 15.26 0.51
N TYR A 325 5.98 16.28 0.58
CA TYR A 325 6.53 16.93 -0.60
C TYR A 325 7.30 15.95 -1.49
N ASP A 326 8.10 15.05 -0.91
CA ASP A 326 8.84 14.05 -1.67
C ASP A 326 7.93 13.04 -2.33
N VAL A 327 6.85 12.61 -1.67
CA VAL A 327 5.80 11.77 -2.27
C VAL A 327 5.15 12.50 -3.45
N TYR A 328 4.71 13.74 -3.26
CA TYR A 328 4.07 14.52 -4.32
C TYR A 328 5.01 14.77 -5.50
N ARG A 329 6.27 15.07 -5.25
CA ARG A 329 7.29 15.27 -6.29
C ARG A 329 7.54 13.99 -7.08
N THR A 330 7.61 12.85 -6.41
CA THR A 330 7.78 11.55 -7.06
C THR A 330 6.59 11.26 -7.97
N PHE A 331 5.37 11.51 -7.50
CA PHE A 331 4.16 11.36 -8.29
C PHE A 331 4.12 12.33 -9.48
N ALA A 332 4.42 13.61 -9.28
CA ALA A 332 4.44 14.60 -10.36
C ALA A 332 5.50 14.31 -11.44
N ASN A 333 6.63 13.69 -11.08
CA ASN A 333 7.65 13.29 -12.04
C ASN A 333 7.24 12.09 -12.89
N LYS A 334 6.37 11.19 -12.40
CA LYS A 334 5.81 10.09 -13.18
C LYS A 334 4.84 10.56 -14.28
N GLN A 335 4.35 11.80 -14.19
CA GLN A 335 3.41 12.39 -15.15
C GLN A 335 4.11 13.06 -16.35
N LYS A 336 5.43 13.24 -16.30
CA LYS A 336 6.26 13.78 -17.38
C LYS A 336 6.78 12.68 -18.29
#